data_78bcee7397eb52c36777b2fe079c457b
#
_entry.id   78bcee7397eb52c36777b2fe079c457b
#
_cell.length_a   1.000
_cell.length_b   1.000
_cell.length_c   1.000
_cell.angle_alpha   90.00
_cell.angle_beta   90.00
_cell.angle_gamma   90.00
#
_symmetry.space_group_name_H-M   'P 1'
#
loop_
_entity.id
_entity.type
_entity.pdbx_description
1 polymer ?
#
loop_
_entity_poly.entity_id
_entity_poly.type
_entity_poly.pdbx_seq_one_letter_code
_entity_poly.pdbx_strand_id
1 'polypeptide(L)'
;MEPRENREFYASETQRDILVSLVENPDLARAFFLTGGTALAVFYLHHRVSNDLDLFTTENVELPEIGFWAKRIWPGDSRTLRQGPQFLSMIIKGTRVDWVCDPISDPGERTGVWLTERHRVCVDSIQSIVSNKLCAVVSRFEPKDFVDLYCILKTCPDMDIPSVFKAALLKDAIFEDPPTAAFQIEEGLRMMESDLHVLPPLKRTIDWQDFGRFYRELVQYLYDSIR
;
A
#
# COMPACT_ATOMS: atom_id res chain seq x y z
N MET A 1 6.31 11.68 9.22
CA MET A 1 5.77 12.55 8.12
C MET A 1 4.26 12.63 8.28
N GLU A 2 3.67 13.84 8.28
CA GLU A 2 2.21 14.02 8.34
C GLU A 2 1.58 13.87 6.95
N PRO A 3 0.49 13.08 6.81
CA PRO A 3 -0.20 12.91 5.54
C PRO A 3 -0.99 14.17 5.16
N ARG A 4 -0.93 14.53 3.86
CA ARG A 4 -1.71 15.64 3.27
C ARG A 4 -2.21 15.25 1.89
N GLU A 5 -3.51 15.45 1.61
CA GLU A 5 -4.06 15.17 0.29
C GLU A 5 -3.43 16.06 -0.79
N ASN A 6 -2.89 15.42 -1.83
CA ASN A 6 -2.55 16.07 -3.09
C ASN A 6 -3.38 15.45 -4.22
N ARG A 7 -4.38 16.18 -4.70
CA ARG A 7 -5.38 15.68 -5.66
C ARG A 7 -4.79 15.30 -7.02
N GLU A 8 -3.65 15.87 -7.40
CA GLU A 8 -2.98 15.58 -8.68
C GLU A 8 -2.43 14.15 -8.78
N PHE A 9 -2.36 13.43 -7.63
CA PHE A 9 -1.80 12.07 -7.56
C PHE A 9 -2.84 10.96 -7.51
N TYR A 10 -4.13 11.30 -7.57
CA TYR A 10 -5.16 10.31 -7.89
C TYR A 10 -5.03 9.90 -9.37
N ALA A 11 -5.38 8.65 -9.67
CA ALA A 11 -5.42 8.18 -11.06
C ALA A 11 -6.52 8.88 -11.87
N SER A 12 -7.60 9.31 -11.21
CA SER A 12 -8.71 10.06 -11.78
C SER A 12 -9.50 10.78 -10.68
N GLU A 13 -10.30 11.77 -11.06
CA GLU A 13 -11.28 12.37 -10.15
C GLU A 13 -12.29 11.33 -9.64
N THR A 14 -12.67 10.37 -10.48
CA THR A 14 -13.55 9.26 -10.10
C THR A 14 -13.00 8.43 -8.94
N GLN A 15 -11.68 8.17 -8.92
CA GLN A 15 -11.05 7.47 -7.80
C GLN A 15 -11.23 8.24 -6.49
N ARG A 16 -11.02 9.55 -6.52
CA ARG A 16 -11.25 10.42 -5.37
C ARG A 16 -12.72 10.45 -4.95
N ASP A 17 -13.65 10.57 -5.89
CA ASP A 17 -15.09 10.60 -5.61
C ASP A 17 -15.57 9.31 -4.96
N ILE A 18 -15.02 8.16 -5.38
CA ILE A 18 -15.30 6.87 -4.73
C ILE A 18 -14.81 6.93 -3.28
N LEU A 19 -13.58 7.40 -3.03
CA LEU A 19 -13.05 7.51 -1.67
C LEU A 19 -13.90 8.45 -0.81
N VAL A 20 -14.35 9.58 -1.34
CA VAL A 20 -15.28 10.49 -0.64
C VAL A 20 -16.58 9.78 -0.31
N SER A 21 -17.19 9.07 -1.26
CA SER A 21 -18.44 8.33 -1.02
C SER A 21 -18.28 7.22 0.04
N LEU A 22 -17.10 6.61 0.13
CA LEU A 22 -16.80 5.61 1.16
C LEU A 22 -16.76 6.24 2.55
N VAL A 23 -16.12 7.40 2.71
CA VAL A 23 -16.03 8.08 4.02
C VAL A 23 -17.29 8.87 4.39
N GLU A 24 -18.22 9.09 3.47
CA GLU A 24 -19.57 9.58 3.75
C GLU A 24 -20.44 8.54 4.48
N ASN A 25 -20.10 7.24 4.37
CA ASN A 25 -20.70 6.21 5.20
C ASN A 25 -19.96 6.14 6.55
N PRO A 26 -20.63 6.50 7.67
CA PRO A 26 -19.96 6.58 8.99
C PRO A 26 -19.39 5.25 9.48
N ASP A 27 -20.05 4.13 9.15
CA ASP A 27 -19.59 2.80 9.55
C ASP A 27 -18.32 2.41 8.80
N LEU A 28 -18.24 2.68 7.49
CA LEU A 28 -17.04 2.44 6.70
C LEU A 28 -15.90 3.39 7.11
N ALA A 29 -16.20 4.67 7.32
CA ALA A 29 -15.21 5.66 7.75
C ALA A 29 -14.59 5.34 9.12
N ARG A 30 -15.36 4.68 10.01
CA ARG A 30 -14.88 4.27 11.34
C ARG A 30 -14.08 2.97 11.27
N ALA A 31 -14.56 2.00 10.49
CA ALA A 31 -13.99 0.65 10.47
C ALA A 31 -12.73 0.55 9.61
N PHE A 32 -12.62 1.37 8.55
CA PHE A 32 -11.55 1.22 7.56
C PHE A 32 -10.60 2.41 7.52
N PHE A 33 -9.36 2.12 7.18
CA PHE A 33 -8.33 3.10 6.88
C PHE A 33 -7.75 2.86 5.48
N LEU A 34 -7.37 3.94 4.81
CA LEU A 34 -6.70 3.89 3.52
C LEU A 34 -5.22 3.58 3.72
N THR A 35 -4.72 2.58 3.03
CA THR A 35 -3.31 2.16 3.04
C THR A 35 -2.77 1.97 1.63
N GLY A 36 -1.67 1.28 1.48
CA GLY A 36 -1.13 0.85 0.19
C GLY A 36 -0.60 1.98 -0.70
N GLY A 37 -0.66 1.72 -2.00
CA GLY A 37 -0.07 2.61 -3.00
C GLY A 37 -0.72 3.98 -3.09
N THR A 38 -2.04 4.06 -2.96
CA THR A 38 -2.78 5.34 -3.04
C THR A 38 -2.58 6.17 -1.79
N ALA A 39 -2.56 5.58 -0.59
CA ALA A 39 -2.18 6.30 0.62
C ALA A 39 -0.79 6.93 0.49
N LEU A 40 0.17 6.14 0.00
CA LEU A 40 1.55 6.59 -0.18
C LEU A 40 1.67 7.69 -1.24
N ALA A 41 1.06 7.50 -2.41
CA ALA A 41 1.17 8.39 -3.54
C ALA A 41 0.44 9.72 -3.34
N VAL A 42 -0.78 9.68 -2.81
CA VAL A 42 -1.64 10.86 -2.67
C VAL A 42 -1.34 11.65 -1.40
N PHE A 43 -1.00 10.97 -0.29
CA PHE A 43 -0.94 11.63 1.01
C PHE A 43 0.48 11.82 1.57
N TYR A 44 1.48 11.11 1.04
CA TYR A 44 2.84 11.17 1.58
C TYR A 44 3.90 11.60 0.57
N LEU A 45 4.15 10.81 -0.47
CA LEU A 45 5.36 10.95 -1.27
C LEU A 45 5.18 11.68 -2.60
N HIS A 46 4.01 11.61 -3.20
CA HIS A 46 3.74 12.25 -4.50
C HIS A 46 4.73 11.83 -5.60
N HIS A 47 5.12 10.56 -5.62
CA HIS A 47 6.20 10.03 -6.46
C HIS A 47 5.70 9.32 -7.72
N ARG A 48 4.47 8.80 -7.69
CA ARG A 48 3.82 8.11 -8.80
C ARG A 48 2.30 8.24 -8.72
N VAL A 49 1.59 7.78 -9.74
CA VAL A 49 0.15 7.57 -9.67
C VAL A 49 -0.16 6.16 -9.15
N SER A 50 -1.23 6.00 -8.39
CA SER A 50 -1.74 4.70 -7.94
C SER A 50 -3.20 4.53 -8.35
N ASN A 51 -3.54 3.37 -8.94
CA ASN A 51 -4.84 3.15 -9.56
C ASN A 51 -5.89 2.53 -8.62
N ASP A 52 -5.43 1.87 -7.55
CA ASP A 52 -6.26 1.07 -6.65
C ASP A 52 -6.57 1.85 -5.36
N LEU A 53 -7.67 1.51 -4.69
CA LEU A 53 -7.96 1.95 -3.32
C LEU A 53 -7.86 0.74 -2.40
N ASP A 54 -6.91 0.75 -1.49
CA ASP A 54 -6.67 -0.30 -0.50
C ASP A 54 -7.23 0.16 0.85
N LEU A 55 -8.32 -0.45 1.31
CA LEU A 55 -9.01 -0.15 2.56
C LEU A 55 -8.85 -1.32 3.51
N PHE A 56 -8.14 -1.10 4.59
CA PHE A 56 -7.86 -2.13 5.58
C PHE A 56 -8.60 -1.86 6.88
N THR A 57 -8.90 -2.94 7.61
CA THR A 57 -9.43 -2.90 8.97
C THR A 57 -8.75 -3.94 9.84
N THR A 58 -8.60 -3.65 11.13
CA THR A 58 -8.18 -4.61 12.14
C THR A 58 -9.39 -5.29 12.83
N GLU A 59 -10.60 -4.80 12.53
CA GLU A 59 -11.84 -5.34 13.08
C GLU A 59 -12.34 -6.51 12.24
N ASN A 60 -13.11 -7.40 12.88
CA ASN A 60 -13.82 -8.45 12.15
C ASN A 60 -15.13 -7.86 11.60
N VAL A 61 -15.17 -7.61 10.30
CA VAL A 61 -16.32 -7.02 9.61
C VAL A 61 -16.89 -7.99 8.57
N GLU A 62 -18.19 -7.90 8.33
CA GLU A 62 -18.90 -8.71 7.33
C GLU A 62 -18.69 -8.10 5.93
N LEU A 63 -17.61 -8.49 5.27
CA LEU A 63 -17.26 -8.00 3.91
C LEU A 63 -18.37 -8.20 2.87
N PRO A 64 -19.20 -9.27 2.89
CA PRO A 64 -20.35 -9.38 1.99
C PRO A 64 -21.34 -8.21 2.09
N GLU A 65 -21.57 -7.67 3.29
CA GLU A 65 -22.47 -6.53 3.50
C GLU A 65 -21.94 -5.27 2.82
N ILE A 66 -20.61 -5.08 2.84
CA ILE A 66 -19.95 -3.99 2.12
C ILE A 66 -20.16 -4.14 0.61
N GLY A 67 -20.04 -5.37 0.09
CA GLY A 67 -20.32 -5.66 -1.32
C GLY A 67 -21.77 -5.36 -1.72
N PHE A 68 -22.75 -5.66 -0.86
CA PHE A 68 -24.16 -5.31 -1.08
C PHE A 68 -24.37 -3.80 -1.02
N TRP A 69 -23.77 -3.12 -0.05
CA TRP A 69 -23.81 -1.67 0.05
C TRP A 69 -23.22 -1.00 -1.20
N ALA A 70 -22.05 -1.41 -1.66
CA ALA A 70 -21.40 -0.87 -2.85
C ALA A 70 -22.28 -1.03 -4.10
N LYS A 71 -22.89 -2.21 -4.30
CA LYS A 71 -23.80 -2.46 -5.42
C LYS A 71 -25.07 -1.59 -5.37
N ARG A 72 -25.51 -1.20 -4.19
CA ARG A 72 -26.65 -0.29 -4.01
C ARG A 72 -26.30 1.16 -4.32
N ILE A 73 -25.09 1.59 -3.95
CA ILE A 73 -24.62 2.98 -4.21
C ILE A 73 -24.26 3.18 -5.68
N TRP A 74 -23.65 2.15 -6.30
CA TRP A 74 -23.21 2.21 -7.72
C TRP A 74 -23.86 1.09 -8.54
N PRO A 75 -25.19 1.15 -8.75
CA PRO A 75 -25.91 0.12 -9.50
C PRO A 75 -25.45 0.13 -10.97
N GLY A 76 -25.03 -1.04 -11.47
CA GLY A 76 -24.48 -1.18 -12.83
C GLY A 76 -23.03 -0.78 -13.00
N ASP A 77 -22.48 0.06 -12.10
CA ASP A 77 -21.08 0.54 -12.15
C ASP A 77 -20.17 -0.17 -11.15
N SER A 78 -20.67 -1.21 -10.47
CA SER A 78 -19.89 -1.99 -9.51
C SER A 78 -19.99 -3.47 -9.78
N ARG A 79 -18.86 -4.18 -9.68
CA ARG A 79 -18.81 -5.64 -9.80
C ARG A 79 -17.76 -6.23 -8.86
N THR A 80 -18.09 -7.35 -8.25
CA THR A 80 -17.15 -8.11 -7.44
C THR A 80 -16.15 -8.83 -8.35
N LEU A 81 -14.86 -8.70 -8.06
CA LEU A 81 -13.77 -9.44 -8.71
C LEU A 81 -13.46 -10.72 -7.96
N ARG A 82 -13.20 -10.57 -6.66
CA ARG A 82 -12.83 -11.67 -5.77
C ARG A 82 -13.41 -11.40 -4.39
N GLN A 83 -13.75 -12.48 -3.69
CA GLN A 83 -14.27 -12.41 -2.32
C GLN A 83 -13.77 -13.63 -1.55
N GLY A 84 -13.37 -13.41 -0.31
CA GLY A 84 -12.95 -14.42 0.65
C GLY A 84 -13.36 -14.02 2.07
N PRO A 85 -13.02 -14.82 3.08
CA PRO A 85 -13.35 -14.51 4.47
C PRO A 85 -12.75 -13.19 4.96
N GLN A 86 -11.55 -12.83 4.50
CA GLN A 86 -10.79 -11.68 4.98
C GLN A 86 -10.55 -10.63 3.90
N PHE A 87 -11.09 -10.80 2.69
CA PHE A 87 -10.94 -9.81 1.63
C PHE A 87 -12.15 -9.74 0.70
N LEU A 88 -12.39 -8.55 0.17
CA LEU A 88 -13.34 -8.26 -0.90
C LEU A 88 -12.66 -7.33 -1.90
N SER A 89 -12.61 -7.74 -3.17
CA SER A 89 -12.10 -6.91 -4.27
C SER A 89 -13.23 -6.62 -5.24
N MET A 90 -13.43 -5.35 -5.56
CA MET A 90 -14.45 -4.89 -6.50
C MET A 90 -13.87 -3.92 -7.51
N ILE A 91 -14.50 -3.83 -8.68
CA ILE A 91 -14.37 -2.67 -9.57
C ILE A 91 -15.58 -1.78 -9.33
N ILE A 92 -15.34 -0.50 -9.08
CA ILE A 92 -16.36 0.53 -8.94
C ILE A 92 -16.01 1.66 -9.91
N LYS A 93 -16.88 1.93 -10.88
CA LYS A 93 -16.63 2.94 -11.93
C LYS A 93 -15.25 2.85 -12.58
N GLY A 94 -14.77 1.63 -12.80
CA GLY A 94 -13.45 1.36 -13.37
C GLY A 94 -12.27 1.37 -12.39
N THR A 95 -12.46 1.82 -11.15
CA THR A 95 -11.44 1.80 -10.10
C THR A 95 -11.53 0.51 -9.31
N ARG A 96 -10.40 -0.15 -9.07
CA ARG A 96 -10.31 -1.28 -8.15
C ARG A 96 -10.32 -0.78 -6.71
N VAL A 97 -11.18 -1.39 -5.91
CA VAL A 97 -11.28 -1.12 -4.47
C VAL A 97 -11.17 -2.45 -3.74
N ASP A 98 -10.19 -2.55 -2.88
CA ASP A 98 -9.91 -3.73 -2.07
C ASP A 98 -10.21 -3.43 -0.60
N TRP A 99 -11.04 -4.26 0.03
CA TRP A 99 -11.27 -4.27 1.47
C TRP A 99 -10.62 -5.50 2.07
N VAL A 100 -9.82 -5.30 3.10
CA VAL A 100 -9.04 -6.36 3.75
C VAL A 100 -9.21 -6.29 5.26
N CYS A 101 -9.58 -7.42 5.86
CA CYS A 101 -9.51 -7.61 7.30
C CYS A 101 -8.11 -8.15 7.63
N ASP A 102 -7.28 -7.31 8.21
CA ASP A 102 -5.89 -7.62 8.59
C ASP A 102 -5.71 -7.39 10.10
N PRO A 103 -5.95 -8.41 10.95
CA PRO A 103 -5.85 -8.29 12.40
C PRO A 103 -4.42 -8.09 12.90
N ILE A 104 -3.42 -8.38 12.08
CA ILE A 104 -1.99 -8.17 12.39
C ILE A 104 -1.46 -6.82 11.87
N SER A 105 -2.30 -6.01 11.24
CA SER A 105 -1.90 -4.66 10.85
C SER A 105 -1.51 -3.87 12.09
N ASP A 106 -0.33 -3.24 12.04
CA ASP A 106 0.16 -2.41 13.13
C ASP A 106 -0.90 -1.33 13.45
N PRO A 107 -1.37 -1.21 14.72
CA PRO A 107 -2.29 -0.16 15.12
C PRO A 107 -1.67 1.23 15.12
N GLY A 108 -0.39 1.38 14.68
CA GLY A 108 0.37 2.63 14.68
C GLY A 108 -0.48 3.89 14.45
N GLU A 109 0.04 5.04 14.77
CA GLU A 109 -0.69 6.32 14.71
C GLU A 109 -1.21 6.61 13.30
N ARG A 110 -2.46 6.24 13.04
CA ARG A 110 -3.20 6.62 11.83
C ARG A 110 -3.72 8.03 11.95
N THR A 111 -3.69 8.77 10.85
CA THR A 111 -4.07 10.18 10.84
C THR A 111 -5.32 10.40 10.01
N GLY A 112 -6.30 11.11 10.58
CA GLY A 112 -7.49 11.54 9.85
C GLY A 112 -7.19 12.76 8.97
N VAL A 113 -7.30 12.63 7.64
CA VAL A 113 -7.10 13.70 6.67
C VAL A 113 -8.43 14.15 6.08
N TRP A 114 -8.70 15.45 6.08
CA TRP A 114 -9.92 16.02 5.52
C TRP A 114 -9.93 15.90 3.98
N LEU A 115 -10.92 15.20 3.43
CA LEU A 115 -11.22 15.15 2.00
C LEU A 115 -12.23 16.21 1.60
N THR A 116 -13.15 16.53 2.52
CA THR A 116 -14.17 17.56 2.38
C THR A 116 -14.26 18.35 3.70
N GLU A 117 -15.09 19.40 3.74
CA GLU A 117 -15.34 20.16 4.98
C GLU A 117 -15.97 19.29 6.09
N ARG A 118 -16.53 18.13 5.77
CA ARG A 118 -17.30 17.29 6.70
C ARG A 118 -16.75 15.90 6.91
N HIS A 119 -15.94 15.37 5.96
CA HIS A 119 -15.52 13.97 5.96
C HIS A 119 -14.00 13.85 5.93
N ARG A 120 -13.50 12.97 6.77
CA ARG A 120 -12.08 12.62 6.86
C ARG A 120 -11.87 11.17 6.48
N VAL A 121 -10.79 10.88 5.76
CA VAL A 121 -10.28 9.53 5.61
C VAL A 121 -9.22 9.27 6.68
N CYS A 122 -9.29 8.11 7.31
CA CYS A 122 -8.21 7.61 8.16
C CYS A 122 -7.12 7.06 7.24
N VAL A 123 -5.90 7.61 7.31
CA VAL A 123 -4.74 7.20 6.49
C VAL A 123 -3.77 6.43 7.37
N ASP A 124 -3.32 5.29 6.86
CA ASP A 124 -2.34 4.44 7.54
C ASP A 124 -1.00 5.16 7.75
N SER A 125 -0.27 4.78 8.79
CA SER A 125 1.03 5.37 9.06
C SER A 125 2.05 4.97 8.00
N ILE A 126 3.01 5.84 7.71
CA ILE A 126 4.07 5.53 6.76
C ILE A 126 4.95 4.38 7.26
N GLN A 127 5.06 4.18 8.58
CA GLN A 127 5.74 3.06 9.22
C GLN A 127 5.05 1.73 8.91
N SER A 128 3.71 1.69 8.98
CA SER A 128 2.94 0.51 8.60
C SER A 128 3.04 0.24 7.10
N ILE A 129 2.94 1.29 6.27
CA ILE A 129 3.03 1.15 4.82
C ILE A 129 4.41 0.61 4.39
N VAL A 130 5.52 1.08 4.98
CA VAL A 130 6.86 0.64 4.58
C VAL A 130 7.09 -0.84 4.90
N SER A 131 6.66 -1.32 6.06
CA SER A 131 6.75 -2.75 6.40
C SER A 131 5.89 -3.62 5.47
N ASN A 132 4.67 -3.17 5.13
CA ASN A 132 3.83 -3.84 4.14
C ASN A 132 4.49 -3.85 2.75
N LYS A 133 5.21 -2.80 2.37
CA LYS A 133 5.96 -2.75 1.10
C LYS A 133 7.14 -3.71 1.10
N LEU A 134 7.86 -3.86 2.21
CA LEU A 134 8.91 -4.87 2.31
C LEU A 134 8.33 -6.29 2.20
N CYS A 135 7.21 -6.61 2.85
CA CYS A 135 6.51 -7.87 2.68
C CYS A 135 6.07 -8.10 1.22
N ALA A 136 5.55 -7.05 0.55
CA ALA A 136 5.11 -7.13 -0.83
C ALA A 136 6.26 -7.39 -1.82
N VAL A 137 7.43 -6.77 -1.59
CA VAL A 137 8.64 -6.97 -2.42
C VAL A 137 9.10 -8.42 -2.41
N VAL A 138 9.00 -9.13 -1.29
CA VAL A 138 9.40 -10.55 -1.20
C VAL A 138 8.31 -11.52 -1.66
N SER A 139 7.04 -11.12 -1.71
CA SER A 139 5.93 -12.06 -1.93
C SER A 139 5.31 -11.99 -3.33
N ARG A 140 5.37 -10.85 -4.03
CA ARG A 140 4.62 -10.68 -5.30
C ARG A 140 5.39 -10.04 -6.47
N PHE A 141 6.62 -9.60 -6.25
CA PHE A 141 7.55 -9.08 -7.29
C PHE A 141 6.98 -7.97 -8.19
N GLU A 142 6.08 -7.13 -7.69
CA GLU A 142 5.53 -6.05 -8.48
C GLU A 142 6.50 -4.84 -8.49
N PRO A 143 6.93 -4.32 -9.65
CA PRO A 143 7.88 -3.21 -9.75
C PRO A 143 7.48 -1.97 -8.95
N LYS A 144 6.17 -1.71 -8.82
CA LYS A 144 5.66 -0.59 -8.01
C LYS A 144 6.05 -0.68 -6.53
N ASP A 145 6.16 -1.91 -5.97
CA ASP A 145 6.48 -2.08 -4.56
C ASP A 145 7.96 -1.84 -4.29
N PHE A 146 8.84 -2.20 -5.23
CA PHE A 146 10.27 -1.86 -5.19
C PHE A 146 10.45 -0.33 -5.25
N VAL A 147 9.76 0.34 -6.16
CA VAL A 147 9.82 1.81 -6.26
C VAL A 147 9.31 2.47 -4.97
N ASP A 148 8.18 1.99 -4.44
CA ASP A 148 7.57 2.53 -3.21
C ASP A 148 8.52 2.40 -2.02
N LEU A 149 9.08 1.20 -1.79
CA LEU A 149 10.00 0.93 -0.68
C LEU A 149 11.24 1.82 -0.75
N TYR A 150 11.87 1.91 -1.94
CA TYR A 150 13.00 2.78 -2.17
C TYR A 150 12.65 4.25 -1.88
N CYS A 151 11.55 4.75 -2.44
CA CYS A 151 11.14 6.14 -2.26
C CYS A 151 10.85 6.49 -0.79
N ILE A 152 10.22 5.57 -0.03
CA ILE A 152 9.97 5.79 1.41
C ILE A 152 11.30 5.96 2.15
N LEU A 153 12.22 5.00 2.01
CA LEU A 153 13.47 4.99 2.78
C LEU A 153 14.43 6.12 2.38
N LYS A 154 14.32 6.62 1.14
CA LYS A 154 15.07 7.82 0.71
C LYS A 154 14.44 9.12 1.18
N THR A 155 13.14 9.15 1.42
CA THR A 155 12.43 10.39 1.81
C THR A 155 12.31 10.52 3.34
N CYS A 156 12.34 9.41 4.07
CA CYS A 156 12.17 9.36 5.52
C CYS A 156 13.50 8.97 6.21
N PRO A 157 14.37 9.93 6.51
CA PRO A 157 15.69 9.62 7.09
C PRO A 157 15.66 8.99 8.48
N ASP A 158 14.54 9.12 9.17
CA ASP A 158 14.32 8.51 10.49
C ASP A 158 13.96 7.01 10.40
N MET A 159 13.81 6.46 9.18
CA MET A 159 13.55 5.06 8.93
C MET A 159 14.79 4.38 8.37
N ASP A 160 15.22 3.31 9.00
CA ASP A 160 16.33 2.49 8.56
C ASP A 160 15.90 1.05 8.23
N ILE A 161 16.76 0.34 7.49
CA ILE A 161 16.51 -1.05 7.09
C ILE A 161 16.26 -1.95 8.31
N PRO A 162 17.04 -1.87 9.41
CA PRO A 162 16.80 -2.69 10.60
C PRO A 162 15.42 -2.52 11.23
N SER A 163 14.94 -1.30 11.36
CA SER A 163 13.62 -1.02 11.93
C SER A 163 12.47 -1.53 11.05
N VAL A 164 12.60 -1.34 9.73
CA VAL A 164 11.62 -1.85 8.76
C VAL A 164 11.61 -3.37 8.71
N PHE A 165 12.78 -4.01 8.73
CA PHE A 165 12.90 -5.47 8.79
C PHE A 165 12.24 -6.04 10.05
N LYS A 166 12.50 -5.42 11.22
CA LYS A 166 11.88 -5.84 12.49
C LYS A 166 10.35 -5.74 12.45
N ALA A 167 9.81 -4.70 11.82
CA ALA A 167 8.37 -4.54 11.65
C ALA A 167 7.78 -5.56 10.64
N ALA A 168 8.51 -5.88 9.56
CA ALA A 168 8.10 -6.88 8.57
C ALA A 168 8.12 -8.31 9.16
N LEU A 169 9.09 -8.62 10.03
CA LEU A 169 9.18 -9.91 10.74
C LEU A 169 7.93 -10.23 11.58
N LEU A 170 7.25 -9.19 12.09
CA LEU A 170 5.99 -9.38 12.83
C LEU A 170 4.78 -9.66 11.93
N LYS A 171 4.92 -9.43 10.62
CA LYS A 171 3.83 -9.54 9.65
C LYS A 171 3.94 -10.74 8.72
N ASP A 172 5.15 -11.19 8.41
CA ASP A 172 5.38 -12.26 7.44
C ASP A 172 6.52 -13.17 7.90
N ALA A 173 6.20 -14.45 8.07
CA ALA A 173 7.12 -15.49 8.54
C ALA A 173 8.32 -15.72 7.59
N ILE A 174 8.26 -15.25 6.33
CA ILE A 174 9.42 -15.36 5.41
C ILE A 174 10.66 -14.66 5.97
N PHE A 175 10.48 -13.64 6.81
CA PHE A 175 11.57 -12.90 7.44
C PHE A 175 12.22 -13.64 8.63
N GLU A 176 11.65 -14.77 9.08
CA GLU A 176 12.33 -15.71 10.01
C GLU A 176 13.50 -16.42 9.33
N ASP A 177 13.49 -16.47 7.98
CA ASP A 177 14.61 -16.94 7.15
C ASP A 177 15.11 -15.79 6.24
N PRO A 178 15.94 -14.86 6.78
CA PRO A 178 16.39 -13.70 6.02
C PRO A 178 17.10 -14.01 4.71
N PRO A 179 17.90 -15.11 4.54
CA PRO A 179 18.45 -15.49 3.27
C PRO A 179 17.39 -15.78 2.18
N THR A 180 16.31 -16.45 2.56
CA THR A 180 15.21 -16.69 1.63
C THR A 180 14.55 -15.38 1.21
N ALA A 181 14.32 -14.44 2.14
CA ALA A 181 13.83 -13.11 1.82
C ALA A 181 14.80 -12.34 0.90
N ALA A 182 16.11 -12.40 1.17
CA ALA A 182 17.14 -11.80 0.32
C ALA A 182 17.10 -12.35 -1.10
N PHE A 183 17.04 -13.67 -1.25
CA PHE A 183 16.94 -14.34 -2.56
C PHE A 183 15.68 -13.91 -3.32
N GLN A 184 14.53 -13.81 -2.66
CA GLN A 184 13.29 -13.34 -3.29
C GLN A 184 13.42 -11.90 -3.81
N ILE A 185 14.08 -11.01 -3.05
CA ILE A 185 14.35 -9.64 -3.50
C ILE A 185 15.23 -9.64 -4.75
N GLU A 186 16.31 -10.44 -4.77
CA GLU A 186 17.20 -10.55 -5.94
C GLU A 186 16.46 -11.05 -7.18
N GLU A 187 15.59 -12.08 -7.05
CA GLU A 187 14.76 -12.57 -8.13
C GLU A 187 13.81 -11.50 -8.66
N GLY A 188 13.12 -10.79 -7.75
CA GLY A 188 12.22 -9.69 -8.12
C GLY A 188 12.95 -8.56 -8.87
N LEU A 189 14.17 -8.21 -8.46
CA LEU A 189 14.99 -7.22 -9.19
C LEU A 189 15.36 -7.68 -10.59
N ARG A 190 15.76 -8.97 -10.76
CA ARG A 190 16.05 -9.52 -12.09
C ARG A 190 14.83 -9.51 -13.01
N MET A 191 13.65 -9.85 -12.45
CA MET A 191 12.40 -9.78 -13.21
C MET A 191 12.07 -8.34 -13.61
N MET A 192 12.26 -7.38 -12.71
CA MET A 192 12.04 -5.95 -12.98
C MET A 192 12.99 -5.42 -14.06
N GLU A 193 14.27 -5.82 -14.06
CA GLU A 193 15.25 -5.41 -15.08
C GLU A 193 14.88 -5.94 -16.47
N SER A 194 14.24 -7.12 -16.55
CA SER A 194 13.81 -7.72 -17.82
C SER A 194 12.57 -7.05 -18.42
N ASP A 195 11.77 -6.33 -17.61
CA ASP A 195 10.51 -5.71 -18.05
C ASP A 195 10.26 -4.34 -17.38
N LEU A 196 11.08 -3.36 -17.74
CA LEU A 196 10.93 -1.96 -17.26
C LEU A 196 9.63 -1.28 -17.74
N HIS A 197 8.93 -1.86 -18.73
CA HIS A 197 7.66 -1.30 -19.22
C HIS A 197 6.49 -1.47 -18.24
N VAL A 198 6.65 -2.28 -17.21
CA VAL A 198 5.63 -2.52 -16.16
C VAL A 198 5.73 -1.50 -15.02
N LEU A 199 6.67 -0.57 -15.08
CA LEU A 199 6.79 0.48 -14.06
C LEU A 199 5.54 1.38 -14.06
N PRO A 200 5.03 1.76 -12.87
CA PRO A 200 3.93 2.71 -12.78
C PRO A 200 4.36 4.08 -13.34
N PRO A 201 3.41 4.91 -13.81
CA PRO A 201 3.73 6.28 -14.22
C PRO A 201 4.38 7.07 -13.08
N LEU A 202 5.70 7.26 -13.19
CA LEU A 202 6.48 7.98 -12.20
C LEU A 202 6.28 9.49 -12.38
N LYS A 203 6.16 10.21 -11.26
CA LYS A 203 6.06 11.67 -11.18
C LYS A 203 7.34 12.30 -10.65
N ARG A 204 8.28 11.49 -10.16
CA ARG A 204 9.63 11.88 -9.75
C ARG A 204 10.67 11.06 -10.51
N THR A 205 11.79 11.67 -10.80
CA THR A 205 12.94 10.96 -11.38
C THR A 205 13.55 10.04 -10.33
N ILE A 206 13.83 8.80 -10.70
CA ILE A 206 14.56 7.83 -9.88
C ILE A 206 16.00 7.78 -10.39
N ASP A 207 16.94 7.92 -9.47
CA ASP A 207 18.33 7.56 -9.72
C ASP A 207 18.48 6.04 -9.67
N TRP A 208 18.52 5.41 -10.84
CA TRP A 208 18.58 3.95 -10.96
C TRP A 208 19.91 3.36 -10.46
N GLN A 209 21.00 4.15 -10.41
CA GLN A 209 22.27 3.69 -9.83
C GLN A 209 22.16 3.65 -8.30
N ASP A 210 21.58 4.67 -7.71
CA ASP A 210 21.30 4.70 -6.26
C ASP A 210 20.26 3.67 -5.86
N PHE A 211 19.21 3.47 -6.68
CA PHE A 211 18.22 2.41 -6.51
C PHE A 211 18.88 1.03 -6.45
N GLY A 212 19.74 0.69 -7.41
CA GLY A 212 20.46 -0.58 -7.42
C GLY A 212 21.43 -0.73 -6.24
N ARG A 213 22.05 0.37 -5.78
CA ARG A 213 22.90 0.37 -4.57
C ARG A 213 22.07 0.08 -3.32
N PHE A 214 20.93 0.76 -3.16
CA PHE A 214 20.01 0.57 -2.05
C PHE A 214 19.59 -0.89 -1.90
N TYR A 215 19.19 -1.53 -2.98
CA TYR A 215 18.76 -2.93 -2.92
C TYR A 215 19.90 -3.90 -2.63
N ARG A 216 21.11 -3.63 -3.12
CA ARG A 216 22.29 -4.43 -2.73
C ARG A 216 22.59 -4.32 -1.23
N GLU A 217 22.45 -3.12 -0.66
CA GLU A 217 22.61 -2.90 0.80
C GLU A 217 21.53 -3.63 1.60
N LEU A 218 20.27 -3.60 1.15
CA LEU A 218 19.16 -4.33 1.78
C LEU A 218 19.39 -5.86 1.74
N VAL A 219 19.74 -6.39 0.58
CA VAL A 219 20.04 -7.82 0.40
C VAL A 219 21.22 -8.25 1.27
N GLN A 220 22.30 -7.47 1.29
CA GLN A 220 23.47 -7.74 2.13
C GLN A 220 23.09 -7.73 3.63
N TYR A 221 22.29 -6.76 4.07
CA TYR A 221 21.79 -6.72 5.44
C TYR A 221 21.03 -8.00 5.81
N LEU A 222 20.17 -8.50 4.92
CA LEU A 222 19.41 -9.73 5.18
C LEU A 222 20.32 -10.96 5.26
N TYR A 223 21.32 -11.10 4.39
CA TYR A 223 22.29 -12.19 4.48
C TYR A 223 23.14 -12.13 5.75
N ASP A 224 23.45 -10.92 6.25
CA ASP A 224 24.25 -10.73 7.46
C ASP A 224 23.44 -10.90 8.76
N SER A 225 22.09 -10.88 8.67
CA SER A 225 21.18 -10.98 9.82
C SER A 225 21.08 -12.39 10.43
N ILE A 226 21.81 -13.38 9.90
CA ILE A 226 21.88 -14.77 10.41
C ILE A 226 22.85 -14.91 11.61
N ARG A 227 23.59 -13.85 11.90
CA ARG A 227 24.61 -13.85 12.97
C ARG A 227 24.00 -13.32 14.28
#